data_40293b4918eb7883a0e8773a54fdbee1
#
_entry.id   40293b4918eb7883a0e8773a54fdbee1
#
_cell.length_a   1.000
_cell.length_b   1.000
_cell.length_c   1.000
_cell.angle_alpha   90.00
_cell.angle_beta   90.00
_cell.angle_gamma   90.00
#
_symmetry.space_group_name_H-M   'P 1'
#
loop_
_entity.id
_entity.type
_entity.pdbx_description
1 polymer ?
#
loop_
_entity_poly.entity_id
_entity_poly.type
_entity_poly.pdbx_seq_one_letter_code
_entity_poly.pdbx_strand_id
1 'polypeptide(L)'
;MSKNNKMWSIVTLVVIVIATLAANYLGFQANTDTGNIANETFNDANYFFPATYVFTTIWPVIYTGILAWAVYQALPAQRDNPRFRAAAPWLMVNLVLNGLWVWVFGMEAFVSTLPIMAALVFTTAVAYGKLRIGQEKVGTWERVLQIPISIYFAWLTVATVANIASALIAIGWNGFGISAEVWGLIMLLVGAALAFFLYRTFYRDVVILLTYIYAYVGIIVRYPDQPLVLAGAVIGGLALAALVVVHFINRGRRPALAAA
;
A
#
# COMPACT_ATOMS: atom_id res chain seq x y z
N MET A 1 -24.00 5.52 26.36
CA MET A 1 -23.29 4.60 25.43
C MET A 1 -24.29 3.75 24.66
N SER A 2 -24.31 3.83 23.33
CA SER A 2 -25.20 3.00 22.52
C SER A 2 -24.70 1.55 22.51
N LYS A 3 -25.59 0.60 22.85
CA LYS A 3 -25.35 -0.84 22.80
C LYS A 3 -24.89 -1.28 21.39
N ASN A 4 -25.40 -0.61 20.36
CA ASN A 4 -25.08 -0.83 18.96
C ASN A 4 -23.63 -0.49 18.62
N ASN A 5 -23.05 0.57 19.20
CA ASN A 5 -21.67 0.96 18.91
C ASN A 5 -20.66 -0.05 19.47
N LYS A 6 -20.95 -0.60 20.66
CA LYS A 6 -20.13 -1.68 21.24
C LYS A 6 -20.14 -2.93 20.34
N MET A 7 -21.31 -3.35 19.93
CA MET A 7 -21.47 -4.52 19.06
C MET A 7 -20.75 -4.29 17.73
N TRP A 8 -20.94 -3.13 17.10
CA TRP A 8 -20.30 -2.80 15.81
C TRP A 8 -18.78 -2.79 15.89
N SER A 9 -18.18 -2.23 16.94
CA SER A 9 -16.73 -2.21 17.11
C SER A 9 -16.14 -3.60 17.35
N ILE A 10 -16.87 -4.49 18.03
CA ILE A 10 -16.46 -5.89 18.20
C ILE A 10 -16.56 -6.64 16.87
N VAL A 11 -17.64 -6.46 16.11
CA VAL A 11 -17.79 -7.06 14.77
C VAL A 11 -16.63 -6.62 13.87
N THR A 12 -16.31 -5.33 13.86
CA THR A 12 -15.16 -4.80 13.10
C THR A 12 -13.86 -5.49 13.49
N LEU A 13 -13.57 -5.62 14.78
CA LEU A 13 -12.37 -6.29 15.28
C LEU A 13 -12.32 -7.75 14.81
N VAL A 14 -13.41 -8.50 15.01
CA VAL A 14 -13.50 -9.93 14.64
C VAL A 14 -13.29 -10.13 13.13
N VAL A 15 -13.99 -9.35 12.31
CA VAL A 15 -13.86 -9.45 10.84
C VAL A 15 -12.45 -9.14 10.39
N ILE A 16 -11.83 -8.06 10.92
CA ILE A 16 -10.46 -7.69 10.57
C ILE A 16 -9.46 -8.78 10.98
N VAL A 17 -9.59 -9.34 12.18
CA VAL A 17 -8.73 -10.44 12.64
C VAL A 17 -8.86 -11.66 11.74
N ILE A 18 -10.09 -12.11 11.49
CA ILE A 18 -10.34 -13.30 10.64
C ILE A 18 -9.83 -13.06 9.22
N ALA A 19 -10.12 -11.91 8.61
CA ALA A 19 -9.68 -11.60 7.25
C ALA A 19 -8.14 -11.52 7.14
N THR A 20 -7.49 -10.93 8.15
CA THR A 20 -6.01 -10.86 8.19
C THR A 20 -5.40 -12.25 8.33
N LEU A 21 -5.93 -13.10 9.22
CA LEU A 21 -5.43 -14.47 9.39
C LEU A 21 -5.67 -15.31 8.13
N ALA A 22 -6.83 -15.16 7.50
CA ALA A 22 -7.14 -15.85 6.25
C ALA A 22 -6.21 -15.41 5.11
N ALA A 23 -5.95 -14.11 4.95
CA ALA A 23 -5.01 -13.61 3.94
C ALA A 23 -3.58 -14.13 4.15
N ASN A 24 -3.10 -14.17 5.41
CA ASN A 24 -1.78 -14.73 5.73
C ASN A 24 -1.72 -16.24 5.47
N TYR A 25 -2.77 -16.99 5.83
CA TYR A 25 -2.85 -18.43 5.56
C TYR A 25 -2.85 -18.71 4.06
N LEU A 26 -3.67 -18.00 3.29
CA LEU A 26 -3.73 -18.13 1.83
C LEU A 26 -2.39 -17.76 1.16
N GLY A 27 -1.72 -16.72 1.67
CA GLY A 27 -0.39 -16.34 1.21
C GLY A 27 0.66 -17.42 1.51
N PHE A 28 0.58 -18.06 2.68
CA PHE A 28 1.45 -19.18 3.01
C PHE A 28 1.22 -20.38 2.09
N GLN A 29 -0.04 -20.75 1.86
CA GLN A 29 -0.39 -21.86 0.94
C GLN A 29 0.08 -21.57 -0.48
N ALA A 30 -0.17 -20.38 -1.02
CA ALA A 30 0.27 -20.01 -2.34
C ALA A 30 1.82 -20.08 -2.48
N ASN A 31 2.56 -19.73 -1.44
CA ASN A 31 4.03 -19.87 -1.42
C ASN A 31 4.49 -21.33 -1.39
N THR A 32 3.74 -22.23 -0.75
CA THR A 32 4.08 -23.65 -0.68
C THR A 32 3.69 -24.41 -1.93
N ASP A 33 2.55 -24.08 -2.54
CA ASP A 33 1.99 -24.81 -3.67
C ASP A 33 2.57 -24.37 -5.02
N THR A 34 2.95 -23.07 -5.15
CA THR A 34 3.48 -22.49 -6.41
C THR A 34 4.98 -22.25 -6.40
N GLY A 35 5.68 -22.60 -5.30
CA GLY A 35 7.14 -22.47 -5.20
C GLY A 35 7.64 -21.03 -5.07
N ASN A 36 6.81 -20.11 -4.79
CA ASN A 36 7.01 -18.69 -4.45
C ASN A 36 6.06 -17.79 -5.25
N ILE A 37 5.28 -16.95 -4.56
CA ILE A 37 4.53 -15.83 -5.18
C ILE A 37 5.50 -14.85 -5.89
N ALA A 38 6.77 -14.88 -5.52
CA ALA A 38 7.87 -14.26 -6.21
C ALA A 38 8.56 -15.25 -7.15
N ASN A 39 7.80 -16.10 -7.85
CA ASN A 39 8.42 -17.03 -8.78
C ASN A 39 9.31 -16.22 -9.72
N GLU A 40 10.62 -16.35 -9.49
CA GLU A 40 11.65 -15.52 -10.11
C GLU A 40 11.49 -15.50 -11.63
N THR A 41 11.14 -16.65 -12.21
CA THR A 41 11.00 -16.85 -13.65
C THR A 41 9.88 -16.03 -14.30
N PHE A 42 8.71 -15.87 -13.64
CA PHE A 42 7.60 -15.10 -14.20
C PHE A 42 7.79 -13.59 -14.00
N ASN A 43 8.36 -13.21 -12.86
CA ASN A 43 8.56 -11.80 -12.52
C ASN A 43 9.86 -11.21 -13.05
N ASP A 44 10.74 -12.01 -13.67
CA ASP A 44 12.01 -11.52 -14.23
C ASP A 44 11.82 -10.49 -15.35
N ALA A 45 10.73 -10.57 -16.10
CA ALA A 45 10.35 -9.59 -17.12
C ALA A 45 9.58 -8.39 -16.56
N ASN A 46 9.17 -8.43 -15.29
CA ASN A 46 8.42 -7.35 -14.63
C ASN A 46 9.39 -6.46 -13.82
N TYR A 47 10.08 -5.56 -14.50
CA TYR A 47 11.05 -4.66 -13.89
C TYR A 47 10.48 -3.64 -12.87
N PHE A 48 9.18 -3.61 -12.65
CA PHE A 48 8.56 -2.86 -11.56
C PHE A 48 8.31 -3.72 -10.31
N PHE A 49 8.70 -4.99 -10.33
CA PHE A 49 8.51 -5.89 -9.19
C PHE A 49 9.73 -5.85 -8.25
N PRO A 50 9.59 -5.37 -7.01
CA PRO A 50 10.73 -5.22 -6.10
C PRO A 50 11.23 -6.56 -5.57
N ALA A 51 12.40 -6.56 -4.93
CA ALA A 51 13.00 -7.73 -4.30
C ALA A 51 12.08 -8.34 -3.23
N THR A 52 12.16 -9.66 -3.05
CA THR A 52 11.28 -10.46 -2.16
C THR A 52 11.24 -9.92 -0.73
N TYR A 53 12.37 -9.42 -0.18
CA TYR A 53 12.40 -8.90 1.19
C TYR A 53 11.45 -7.71 1.40
N VAL A 54 11.13 -6.96 0.35
CA VAL A 54 10.17 -5.85 0.42
C VAL A 54 8.79 -6.36 0.81
N PHE A 55 8.37 -7.48 0.22
CA PHE A 55 7.07 -8.11 0.55
C PHE A 55 7.08 -8.71 1.94
N THR A 56 8.14 -9.44 2.30
CA THR A 56 8.23 -10.12 3.60
C THR A 56 8.32 -9.16 4.78
N THR A 57 8.65 -7.89 4.54
CA THR A 57 8.75 -6.86 5.59
C THR A 57 7.56 -5.90 5.59
N ILE A 58 7.02 -5.51 4.43
CA ILE A 58 5.96 -4.50 4.38
C ILE A 58 4.59 -5.05 4.84
N TRP A 59 4.25 -6.27 4.43
CA TRP A 59 2.97 -6.88 4.81
C TRP A 59 2.81 -7.10 6.33
N PRO A 60 3.81 -7.61 7.07
CA PRO A 60 3.75 -7.66 8.53
C PRO A 60 3.52 -6.28 9.17
N VAL A 61 4.16 -5.21 8.67
CA VAL A 61 3.96 -3.85 9.18
C VAL A 61 2.51 -3.40 8.93
N ILE A 62 1.98 -3.62 7.72
CA ILE A 62 0.60 -3.27 7.37
C ILE A 62 -0.40 -4.03 8.23
N TYR A 63 -0.30 -5.36 8.27
CA TYR A 63 -1.26 -6.20 9.00
C TYR A 63 -1.21 -5.94 10.52
N THR A 64 -0.02 -5.86 11.11
CA THR A 64 0.12 -5.55 12.54
C THR A 64 -0.48 -4.18 12.86
N GLY A 65 -0.24 -3.18 12.00
CA GLY A 65 -0.80 -1.85 12.18
C GLY A 65 -2.32 -1.80 12.05
N ILE A 66 -2.90 -2.52 11.09
CA ILE A 66 -4.37 -2.59 10.94
C ILE A 66 -5.01 -3.36 12.10
N LEU A 67 -4.38 -4.45 12.57
CA LEU A 67 -4.82 -5.17 13.75
C LEU A 67 -4.76 -4.29 15.01
N ALA A 68 -3.68 -3.53 15.20
CA ALA A 68 -3.56 -2.57 16.30
C ALA A 68 -4.64 -1.49 16.22
N TRP A 69 -4.93 -0.96 15.02
CA TRP A 69 -6.05 -0.04 14.81
C TRP A 69 -7.41 -0.69 15.15
N ALA A 70 -7.62 -1.95 14.73
CA ALA A 70 -8.87 -2.67 15.00
C ALA A 70 -9.08 -2.89 16.52
N VAL A 71 -8.01 -3.15 17.27
CA VAL A 71 -8.07 -3.20 18.75
C VAL A 71 -8.37 -1.82 19.32
N TYR A 72 -7.63 -0.79 18.88
CA TYR A 72 -7.77 0.57 19.39
C TYR A 72 -9.19 1.13 19.20
N GLN A 73 -9.80 0.96 18.02
CA GLN A 73 -11.16 1.42 17.75
C GLN A 73 -12.21 0.69 18.60
N ALA A 74 -11.91 -0.52 19.10
CA ALA A 74 -12.81 -1.30 19.96
C ALA A 74 -12.74 -0.90 21.45
N LEU A 75 -11.74 -0.10 21.86
CA LEU A 75 -11.63 0.38 23.23
C LEU A 75 -12.83 1.24 23.63
N PRO A 76 -13.28 1.18 24.89
CA PRO A 76 -14.43 1.95 25.40
C PRO A 76 -14.38 3.45 25.06
N ALA A 77 -13.18 4.05 25.11
CA ALA A 77 -12.96 5.45 24.81
C ALA A 77 -13.01 5.81 23.32
N GLN A 78 -12.91 4.82 22.41
CA GLN A 78 -12.79 5.05 20.97
C GLN A 78 -13.97 4.56 20.14
N ARG A 79 -14.77 3.66 20.67
CA ARG A 79 -15.89 3.01 19.95
C ARG A 79 -17.00 3.97 19.49
N ASP A 80 -17.07 5.16 20.06
CA ASP A 80 -18.01 6.21 19.66
C ASP A 80 -17.37 7.22 18.70
N ASN A 81 -16.07 7.07 18.33
CA ASN A 81 -15.37 7.94 17.41
C ASN A 81 -16.00 7.84 16.00
N PRO A 82 -16.59 8.94 15.48
CA PRO A 82 -17.31 8.90 14.21
C PRO A 82 -16.41 8.57 13.01
N ARG A 83 -15.14 8.95 13.05
CA ARG A 83 -14.17 8.65 11.98
C ARG A 83 -13.89 7.15 11.91
N PHE A 84 -13.69 6.50 13.05
CA PHE A 84 -13.45 5.05 13.10
C PHE A 84 -14.66 4.27 12.60
N ARG A 85 -15.86 4.68 13.03
CA ARG A 85 -17.11 4.06 12.58
C ARG A 85 -17.34 4.22 11.08
N ALA A 86 -16.97 5.37 10.53
CA ALA A 86 -17.12 5.62 9.10
C ALA A 86 -16.06 4.87 8.25
N ALA A 87 -14.86 4.61 8.80
CA ALA A 87 -13.78 3.90 8.11
C ALA A 87 -13.90 2.37 8.23
N ALA A 88 -14.45 1.86 9.35
CA ALA A 88 -14.51 0.44 9.67
C ALA A 88 -15.09 -0.44 8.54
N PRO A 89 -16.27 -0.15 7.94
CA PRO A 89 -16.82 -1.01 6.90
C PRO A 89 -15.92 -1.10 5.68
N TRP A 90 -15.23 -0.02 5.34
CA TRP A 90 -14.31 0.01 4.20
C TRP A 90 -13.06 -0.83 4.45
N LEU A 91 -12.50 -0.78 5.66
CA LEU A 91 -11.36 -1.62 6.04
C LEU A 91 -11.75 -3.10 6.14
N MET A 92 -12.95 -3.43 6.63
CA MET A 92 -13.44 -4.82 6.65
C MET A 92 -13.57 -5.38 5.24
N VAL A 93 -14.24 -4.67 4.33
CA VAL A 93 -14.37 -5.08 2.91
C VAL A 93 -13.00 -5.19 2.26
N ASN A 94 -12.12 -4.21 2.51
CA ASN A 94 -10.77 -4.18 1.96
C ASN A 94 -9.96 -5.42 2.35
N LEU A 95 -9.95 -5.82 3.61
CA LEU A 95 -9.18 -7.00 4.04
C LEU A 95 -9.73 -8.32 3.52
N VAL A 96 -11.05 -8.42 3.33
CA VAL A 96 -11.66 -9.58 2.65
C VAL A 96 -11.20 -9.62 1.18
N LEU A 97 -11.23 -8.47 0.49
CA LEU A 97 -10.72 -8.35 -0.88
C LEU A 97 -9.22 -8.64 -0.96
N ASN A 98 -8.45 -8.27 0.07
CA ASN A 98 -7.03 -8.56 0.13
C ASN A 98 -6.76 -10.07 0.20
N GLY A 99 -7.49 -10.80 1.04
CA GLY A 99 -7.42 -12.27 1.07
C GLY A 99 -7.78 -12.90 -0.29
N LEU A 100 -8.84 -12.39 -0.93
CA LEU A 100 -9.23 -12.83 -2.26
C LEU A 100 -8.13 -12.53 -3.31
N TRP A 101 -7.53 -11.34 -3.26
CA TRP A 101 -6.42 -10.97 -4.13
C TRP A 101 -5.22 -11.91 -3.96
N VAL A 102 -4.83 -12.19 -2.70
CA VAL A 102 -3.71 -13.11 -2.39
C VAL A 102 -3.98 -14.48 -3.01
N TRP A 103 -5.20 -15.00 -2.84
CA TRP A 103 -5.59 -16.32 -3.37
C TRP A 103 -5.57 -16.35 -4.89
N VAL A 104 -6.22 -15.38 -5.56
CA VAL A 104 -6.30 -15.33 -7.04
C VAL A 104 -4.93 -15.06 -7.67
N PHE A 105 -4.10 -14.21 -7.01
CA PHE A 105 -2.72 -13.96 -7.44
C PHE A 105 -1.85 -15.22 -7.31
N GLY A 106 -2.00 -15.98 -6.23
CA GLY A 106 -1.31 -17.25 -6.02
C GLY A 106 -1.70 -18.34 -7.04
N MET A 107 -2.87 -18.23 -7.66
CA MET A 107 -3.29 -19.10 -8.77
C MET A 107 -2.76 -18.63 -10.15
N GLU A 108 -1.89 -17.60 -10.17
CA GLU A 108 -1.35 -16.97 -11.38
C GLU A 108 -2.43 -16.39 -12.34
N ALA A 109 -3.65 -16.20 -11.84
CA ALA A 109 -4.76 -15.60 -12.58
C ALA A 109 -4.66 -14.06 -12.61
N PHE A 110 -3.52 -13.54 -13.07
CA PHE A 110 -3.11 -12.13 -12.93
C PHE A 110 -4.11 -11.15 -13.54
N VAL A 111 -4.74 -11.47 -14.67
CA VAL A 111 -5.77 -10.60 -15.26
C VAL A 111 -6.99 -10.48 -14.34
N SER A 112 -7.38 -11.57 -13.70
CA SER A 112 -8.50 -11.59 -12.76
C SER A 112 -8.22 -10.81 -11.47
N THR A 113 -6.96 -10.55 -11.14
CA THR A 113 -6.59 -9.72 -9.97
C THR A 113 -6.79 -8.22 -10.21
N LEU A 114 -6.86 -7.76 -11.46
CA LEU A 114 -6.98 -6.32 -11.78
C LEU A 114 -8.22 -5.65 -11.18
N PRO A 115 -9.45 -6.17 -11.35
CA PRO A 115 -10.63 -5.58 -10.72
C PRO A 115 -10.58 -5.66 -9.20
N ILE A 116 -9.97 -6.71 -8.62
CA ILE A 116 -9.80 -6.83 -7.17
C ILE A 116 -8.84 -5.74 -6.67
N MET A 117 -7.72 -5.53 -7.36
CA MET A 117 -6.76 -4.49 -7.04
C MET A 117 -7.37 -3.09 -7.12
N ALA A 118 -8.17 -2.81 -8.14
CA ALA A 118 -8.90 -1.55 -8.25
C ALA A 118 -9.84 -1.33 -7.06
N ALA A 119 -10.57 -2.36 -6.64
CA ALA A 119 -11.44 -2.32 -5.46
C ALA A 119 -10.64 -2.15 -4.15
N LEU A 120 -9.46 -2.76 -4.04
CA LEU A 120 -8.55 -2.59 -2.91
C LEU A 120 -8.07 -1.13 -2.79
N VAL A 121 -7.60 -0.54 -3.87
CA VAL A 121 -7.17 0.87 -3.88
C VAL A 121 -8.34 1.79 -3.53
N PHE A 122 -9.51 1.57 -4.14
CA PHE A 122 -10.71 2.37 -3.88
C PHE A 122 -11.14 2.31 -2.42
N THR A 123 -11.31 1.10 -1.86
CA THR A 123 -11.78 0.93 -0.48
C THR A 123 -10.78 1.48 0.54
N THR A 124 -9.47 1.34 0.27
CA THR A 124 -8.43 1.94 1.13
C THR A 124 -8.43 3.47 1.03
N ALA A 125 -8.57 4.03 -0.16
CA ALA A 125 -8.67 5.48 -0.34
C ALA A 125 -9.86 6.08 0.40
N VAL A 126 -11.03 5.40 0.35
CA VAL A 126 -12.22 5.82 1.11
C VAL A 126 -11.98 5.73 2.61
N ALA A 127 -11.42 4.62 3.10
CA ALA A 127 -11.08 4.47 4.53
C ALA A 127 -10.11 5.56 5.00
N TYR A 128 -9.07 5.84 4.21
CA TYR A 128 -8.10 6.91 4.44
C TYR A 128 -8.79 8.28 4.59
N GLY A 129 -9.69 8.61 3.67
CA GLY A 129 -10.47 9.85 3.72
C GLY A 129 -11.42 9.92 4.92
N LYS A 130 -12.09 8.80 5.29
CA LYS A 130 -12.96 8.73 6.47
C LYS A 130 -12.20 8.89 7.79
N LEU A 131 -10.97 8.42 7.85
CA LEU A 131 -10.06 8.63 8.99
C LEU A 131 -9.51 10.04 9.06
N ARG A 132 -9.70 10.85 8.01
CA ARG A 132 -9.21 12.23 7.88
C ARG A 132 -7.70 12.34 8.14
N ILE A 133 -6.94 11.38 7.62
CA ILE A 133 -5.47 11.35 7.76
C ILE A 133 -4.88 12.62 7.16
N GLY A 134 -4.04 13.31 7.95
CA GLY A 134 -3.41 14.57 7.55
C GLY A 134 -4.32 15.81 7.58
N GLN A 135 -5.62 15.67 7.82
CA GLN A 135 -6.61 16.78 7.84
C GLN A 135 -6.86 17.33 9.24
N GLU A 136 -6.78 16.49 10.26
CA GLU A 136 -7.08 16.85 11.64
C GLU A 136 -5.89 16.59 12.58
N LYS A 137 -5.80 17.41 13.61
CA LYS A 137 -4.91 17.11 14.73
C LYS A 137 -5.54 15.99 15.57
N VAL A 138 -4.86 14.89 15.68
CA VAL A 138 -5.28 13.71 16.43
C VAL A 138 -4.30 13.43 17.57
N GLY A 139 -4.73 12.65 18.55
CA GLY A 139 -3.86 12.19 19.64
C GLY A 139 -2.68 11.37 19.14
N THR A 140 -1.63 11.26 19.95
CA THR A 140 -0.38 10.57 19.55
C THR A 140 -0.61 9.14 19.11
N TRP A 141 -1.36 8.36 19.87
CA TRP A 141 -1.66 6.96 19.55
C TRP A 141 -2.44 6.82 18.24
N GLU A 142 -3.45 7.66 18.02
CA GLU A 142 -4.19 7.65 16.77
C GLU A 142 -3.30 7.98 15.58
N ARG A 143 -2.38 8.95 15.73
CA ARG A 143 -1.41 9.32 14.69
C ARG A 143 -0.49 8.15 14.33
N VAL A 144 0.01 7.44 15.34
CA VAL A 144 0.86 6.26 15.13
C VAL A 144 0.10 5.17 14.37
N LEU A 145 -1.18 4.95 14.72
CA LEU A 145 -2.03 3.94 14.06
C LEU A 145 -2.50 4.36 12.66
N GLN A 146 -2.41 5.62 12.29
CA GLN A 146 -2.67 6.09 10.92
C GLN A 146 -1.51 5.77 9.97
N ILE A 147 -0.27 5.66 10.46
CA ILE A 147 0.93 5.40 9.64
C ILE A 147 0.80 4.09 8.83
N PRO A 148 0.47 2.92 9.41
CA PRO A 148 0.29 1.69 8.66
C PRO A 148 -0.80 1.77 7.59
N ILE A 149 -1.85 2.56 7.82
CA ILE A 149 -2.93 2.77 6.83
C ILE A 149 -2.41 3.61 5.66
N SER A 150 -1.59 4.62 5.93
CA SER A 150 -0.91 5.40 4.89
C SER A 150 0.08 4.53 4.09
N ILE A 151 0.86 3.67 4.77
CA ILE A 151 1.74 2.69 4.12
C ILE A 151 0.91 1.76 3.23
N TYR A 152 -0.19 1.22 3.76
CA TYR A 152 -1.04 0.29 3.02
C TYR A 152 -1.62 0.94 1.77
N PHE A 153 -2.18 2.15 1.89
CA PHE A 153 -2.69 2.90 0.74
C PHE A 153 -1.62 3.12 -0.34
N ALA A 154 -0.45 3.62 0.04
CA ALA A 154 0.66 3.83 -0.88
C ALA A 154 1.15 2.52 -1.49
N TRP A 155 1.28 1.45 -0.68
CA TRP A 155 1.70 0.13 -1.14
C TRP A 155 0.76 -0.47 -2.18
N LEU A 156 -0.57 -0.36 -1.98
CA LEU A 156 -1.54 -0.83 -2.97
C LEU A 156 -1.41 -0.10 -4.30
N THR A 157 -1.06 1.18 -4.32
CA THR A 157 -0.84 1.92 -5.58
C THR A 157 0.46 1.49 -6.28
N VAL A 158 1.54 1.21 -5.52
CA VAL A 158 2.76 0.57 -6.06
C VAL A 158 2.43 -0.82 -6.62
N ALA A 159 1.76 -1.64 -5.82
CA ALA A 159 1.37 -3.00 -6.20
C ALA A 159 0.45 -3.03 -7.43
N THR A 160 -0.37 -2.00 -7.63
CA THR A 160 -1.23 -1.89 -8.83
C THR A 160 -0.40 -1.82 -10.11
N VAL A 161 0.68 -1.03 -10.12
CA VAL A 161 1.56 -0.94 -11.30
C VAL A 161 2.23 -2.28 -11.57
N ALA A 162 2.77 -2.92 -10.54
CA ALA A 162 3.37 -4.25 -10.66
C ALA A 162 2.36 -5.30 -11.13
N ASN A 163 1.13 -5.28 -10.59
CA ASN A 163 0.06 -6.22 -10.95
C ASN A 163 -0.40 -6.06 -12.41
N ILE A 164 -0.52 -4.81 -12.90
CA ILE A 164 -0.84 -4.54 -14.31
C ILE A 164 0.28 -5.09 -15.21
N ALA A 165 1.55 -4.86 -14.86
CA ALA A 165 2.68 -5.40 -15.62
C ALA A 165 2.66 -6.93 -15.65
N SER A 166 2.40 -7.61 -14.51
CA SER A 166 2.25 -9.06 -14.45
C SER A 166 1.10 -9.56 -15.33
N ALA A 167 -0.04 -8.88 -15.34
CA ALA A 167 -1.18 -9.24 -16.18
C ALA A 167 -0.88 -9.08 -17.69
N LEU A 168 -0.17 -8.00 -18.07
CA LEU A 168 0.25 -7.77 -19.46
C LEU A 168 1.24 -8.86 -19.95
N ILE A 169 2.20 -9.24 -19.10
CA ILE A 169 3.13 -10.33 -19.39
C ILE A 169 2.37 -11.65 -19.57
N ALA A 170 1.40 -11.95 -18.69
CA ALA A 170 0.62 -13.19 -18.72
C ALA A 170 -0.21 -13.35 -20.00
N ILE A 171 -0.68 -12.26 -20.60
CA ILE A 171 -1.41 -12.30 -21.89
C ILE A 171 -0.50 -12.22 -23.12
N GLY A 172 0.85 -12.23 -22.92
CA GLY A 172 1.81 -12.16 -24.01
C GLY A 172 1.87 -10.81 -24.72
N TRP A 173 1.56 -9.70 -24.02
CA TRP A 173 1.65 -8.37 -24.60
C TRP A 173 3.09 -8.04 -25.02
N ASN A 174 3.26 -7.64 -26.28
CA ASN A 174 4.59 -7.41 -26.89
C ASN A 174 5.19 -6.02 -26.61
N GLY A 175 4.61 -5.24 -25.71
CA GLY A 175 5.13 -3.91 -25.35
C GLY A 175 5.10 -2.89 -26.49
N PHE A 176 4.29 -3.09 -27.54
CA PHE A 176 4.35 -2.29 -28.78
C PHE A 176 5.74 -2.31 -29.45
N GLY A 177 6.52 -3.38 -29.27
CA GLY A 177 7.87 -3.49 -29.76
C GLY A 177 8.93 -2.73 -28.95
N ILE A 178 8.55 -2.10 -27.84
CA ILE A 178 9.45 -1.46 -26.87
C ILE A 178 9.98 -2.55 -25.92
N SER A 179 11.29 -2.50 -25.60
CA SER A 179 11.87 -3.49 -24.69
C SER A 179 11.31 -3.40 -23.27
N ALA A 180 11.30 -4.52 -22.56
CA ALA A 180 10.84 -4.58 -21.16
C ALA A 180 11.63 -3.63 -20.24
N GLU A 181 12.94 -3.44 -20.48
CA GLU A 181 13.78 -2.50 -19.71
C GLU A 181 13.34 -1.05 -19.90
N VAL A 182 13.02 -0.64 -21.12
CA VAL A 182 12.52 0.71 -21.43
C VAL A 182 11.14 0.90 -20.77
N TRP A 183 10.27 -0.11 -20.81
CA TRP A 183 9.02 -0.08 -20.08
C TRP A 183 9.24 0.03 -18.56
N GLY A 184 10.25 -0.69 -18.02
CA GLY A 184 10.66 -0.58 -16.63
C GLY A 184 11.03 0.85 -16.25
N LEU A 185 11.90 1.50 -17.04
CA LEU A 185 12.25 2.91 -16.86
C LEU A 185 11.02 3.82 -16.90
N ILE A 186 10.15 3.67 -17.91
CA ILE A 186 8.93 4.48 -18.04
C ILE A 186 8.03 4.31 -16.82
N MET A 187 7.78 3.08 -16.39
CA MET A 187 6.91 2.79 -15.25
C MET A 187 7.48 3.31 -13.92
N LEU A 188 8.80 3.30 -13.76
CA LEU A 188 9.45 3.90 -12.59
C LEU A 188 9.28 5.42 -12.56
N LEU A 189 9.42 6.09 -13.68
CA LEU A 189 9.18 7.53 -13.75
C LEU A 189 7.68 7.87 -13.55
N VAL A 190 6.78 7.08 -14.13
CA VAL A 190 5.33 7.19 -13.90
C VAL A 190 4.98 6.93 -12.43
N GLY A 191 5.60 5.93 -11.80
CA GLY A 191 5.43 5.63 -10.37
C GLY A 191 5.88 6.80 -9.48
N ALA A 192 7.01 7.44 -9.78
CA ALA A 192 7.46 8.63 -9.06
C ALA A 192 6.49 9.82 -9.22
N ALA A 193 5.97 10.04 -10.43
CA ALA A 193 4.96 11.04 -10.71
C ALA A 193 3.64 10.75 -9.96
N LEU A 194 3.22 9.48 -9.92
CA LEU A 194 2.06 9.03 -9.17
C LEU A 194 2.25 9.27 -7.66
N ALA A 195 3.41 8.92 -7.11
CA ALA A 195 3.73 9.18 -5.70
C ALA A 195 3.64 10.67 -5.36
N PHE A 196 4.17 11.54 -6.24
CA PHE A 196 4.05 12.99 -6.09
C PHE A 196 2.60 13.47 -6.15
N PHE A 197 1.83 12.97 -7.12
CA PHE A 197 0.40 13.29 -7.26
C PHE A 197 -0.38 12.88 -6.00
N LEU A 198 -0.19 11.66 -5.52
CA LEU A 198 -0.84 11.16 -4.30
C LEU A 198 -0.43 11.98 -3.07
N TYR A 199 0.87 12.27 -2.89
CA TYR A 199 1.36 13.14 -1.83
C TYR A 199 0.69 14.51 -1.85
N ARG A 200 0.49 15.11 -3.03
CA ARG A 200 -0.17 16.41 -3.17
C ARG A 200 -1.66 16.34 -2.87
N THR A 201 -2.33 15.29 -3.32
CA THR A 201 -3.78 15.09 -3.19
C THR A 201 -4.17 14.68 -1.77
N PHE A 202 -3.38 13.81 -1.15
CA PHE A 202 -3.64 13.28 0.19
C PHE A 202 -2.86 14.03 1.28
N TYR A 203 -3.15 15.33 1.39
CA TYR A 203 -2.77 16.24 2.48
C TYR A 203 -1.27 16.28 2.78
N ARG A 204 -0.42 16.06 1.78
CA ARG A 204 1.04 16.01 1.89
C ARG A 204 1.51 14.96 2.88
N ASP A 205 0.88 13.80 2.86
CA ASP A 205 1.31 12.66 3.67
C ASP A 205 2.66 12.13 3.17
N VAL A 206 3.70 12.43 3.93
CA VAL A 206 5.08 12.03 3.61
C VAL A 206 5.28 10.53 3.63
N VAL A 207 4.43 9.77 4.34
CA VAL A 207 4.49 8.30 4.41
C VAL A 207 4.29 7.69 3.02
N ILE A 208 3.47 8.32 2.16
CA ILE A 208 3.30 7.91 0.77
C ILE A 208 4.66 7.92 0.04
N LEU A 209 5.39 9.03 0.12
CA LEU A 209 6.71 9.15 -0.53
C LEU A 209 7.71 8.11 0.00
N LEU A 210 7.74 7.92 1.32
CA LEU A 210 8.64 6.96 1.97
C LEU A 210 8.33 5.51 1.55
N THR A 211 7.06 5.16 1.36
CA THR A 211 6.65 3.83 0.90
C THR A 211 7.11 3.57 -0.55
N TYR A 212 7.01 4.56 -1.43
CA TYR A 212 7.52 4.44 -2.79
C TYR A 212 9.06 4.35 -2.82
N ILE A 213 9.75 5.17 -2.02
CA ILE A 213 11.22 5.08 -1.89
C ILE A 213 11.63 3.68 -1.44
N TYR A 214 10.91 3.10 -0.47
CA TYR A 214 11.16 1.75 0.00
C TYR A 214 11.00 0.70 -1.12
N ALA A 215 9.96 0.79 -1.94
CA ALA A 215 9.77 -0.06 -3.10
C ALA A 215 10.91 0.11 -4.14
N TYR A 216 11.35 1.35 -4.38
CA TYR A 216 12.43 1.65 -5.33
C TYR A 216 13.77 1.11 -4.87
N VAL A 217 14.08 1.19 -3.56
CA VAL A 217 15.26 0.51 -3.00
C VAL A 217 15.18 -1.00 -3.27
N GLY A 218 14.01 -1.61 -3.14
CA GLY A 218 13.83 -3.03 -3.48
C GLY A 218 14.07 -3.34 -4.97
N ILE A 219 13.70 -2.44 -5.87
CA ILE A 219 13.95 -2.57 -7.31
C ILE A 219 15.45 -2.42 -7.62
N ILE A 220 16.12 -1.44 -7.01
CA ILE A 220 17.57 -1.25 -7.15
C ILE A 220 18.33 -2.52 -6.73
N VAL A 221 17.93 -3.13 -5.62
CA VAL A 221 18.56 -4.36 -5.11
C VAL A 221 18.30 -5.57 -6.02
N ARG A 222 17.11 -5.63 -6.64
CA ARG A 222 16.73 -6.76 -7.50
C ARG A 222 17.41 -6.71 -8.87
N TYR A 223 17.58 -5.53 -9.46
CA TYR A 223 18.02 -5.35 -10.85
C TYR A 223 19.29 -4.52 -10.97
N PRO A 224 20.39 -4.88 -10.29
CA PRO A 224 21.65 -4.10 -10.33
C PRO A 224 22.30 -4.10 -11.72
N ASP A 225 22.05 -5.16 -12.50
CA ASP A 225 22.65 -5.37 -13.83
C ASP A 225 21.77 -4.89 -14.98
N GLN A 226 20.66 -4.17 -14.68
CA GLN A 226 19.73 -3.62 -15.68
C GLN A 226 19.85 -2.09 -15.72
N PRO A 227 20.72 -1.50 -16.57
CA PRO A 227 21.10 -0.09 -16.48
C PRO A 227 19.92 0.89 -16.56
N LEU A 228 18.94 0.65 -17.43
CA LEU A 228 17.78 1.53 -17.60
C LEU A 228 16.83 1.45 -16.40
N VAL A 229 16.59 0.26 -15.88
CA VAL A 229 15.78 0.04 -14.69
C VAL A 229 16.43 0.66 -13.47
N LEU A 230 17.74 0.42 -13.30
CA LEU A 230 18.54 1.00 -12.22
C LEU A 230 18.50 2.53 -12.29
N ALA A 231 18.73 3.12 -13.48
CA ALA A 231 18.64 4.56 -13.66
C ALA A 231 17.26 5.12 -13.29
N GLY A 232 16.19 4.48 -13.76
CA GLY A 232 14.82 4.89 -13.44
C GLY A 232 14.50 4.84 -11.94
N ALA A 233 14.93 3.77 -11.27
CA ALA A 233 14.71 3.61 -9.82
C ALA A 233 15.55 4.61 -9.01
N VAL A 234 16.80 4.87 -9.40
CA VAL A 234 17.65 5.85 -8.72
C VAL A 234 17.13 7.28 -8.94
N ILE A 235 16.83 7.67 -10.18
CA ILE A 235 16.32 9.02 -10.49
C ILE A 235 15.00 9.26 -9.78
N GLY A 236 14.03 8.31 -9.91
CA GLY A 236 12.74 8.41 -9.26
C GLY A 236 12.87 8.44 -7.73
N GLY A 237 13.68 7.55 -7.15
CA GLY A 237 13.95 7.49 -5.72
C GLY A 237 14.57 8.78 -5.17
N LEU A 238 15.57 9.35 -5.87
CA LEU A 238 16.22 10.61 -5.48
C LEU A 238 15.23 11.79 -5.59
N ALA A 239 14.39 11.84 -6.64
CA ALA A 239 13.36 12.87 -6.77
C ALA A 239 12.36 12.81 -5.60
N LEU A 240 11.91 11.62 -5.20
CA LEU A 240 11.02 11.43 -4.05
C LEU A 240 11.74 11.79 -2.73
N ALA A 241 13.01 11.43 -2.57
CA ALA A 241 13.80 11.79 -1.39
C ALA A 241 13.97 13.32 -1.28
N ALA A 242 14.23 14.00 -2.38
CA ALA A 242 14.28 15.47 -2.41
C ALA A 242 12.94 16.10 -1.97
N LEU A 243 11.80 15.53 -2.39
CA LEU A 243 10.47 15.98 -1.93
C LEU A 243 10.27 15.76 -0.44
N VAL A 244 10.78 14.67 0.13
CA VAL A 244 10.76 14.43 1.58
C VAL A 244 11.56 15.51 2.32
N VAL A 245 12.77 15.82 1.85
CA VAL A 245 13.60 16.89 2.42
C VAL A 245 12.89 18.25 2.36
N VAL A 246 12.34 18.61 1.20
CA VAL A 246 11.56 19.86 1.00
C VAL A 246 10.34 19.90 1.92
N HIS A 247 9.65 18.76 2.13
CA HIS A 247 8.54 18.67 3.08
C HIS A 247 8.95 19.10 4.48
N PHE A 248 10.04 18.56 5.00
CA PHE A 248 10.49 18.86 6.37
C PHE A 248 11.04 20.28 6.51
N ILE A 249 11.79 20.80 5.52
CA ILE A 249 12.26 22.20 5.52
C ILE A 249 11.06 23.16 5.58
N ASN A 250 10.04 22.94 4.74
CA ASN A 250 8.86 23.80 4.70
C ASN A 250 7.99 23.68 5.96
N ARG A 251 8.00 22.53 6.64
CA ARG A 251 7.29 22.33 7.89
C ARG A 251 7.94 23.11 9.04
N GLY A 252 9.27 23.18 9.09
CA GLY A 252 10.02 23.97 10.07
C GLY A 252 9.89 25.49 9.86
N ARG A 253 9.56 25.94 8.64
CA ARG A 253 9.39 27.36 8.30
C ARG A 253 7.97 27.92 8.49
N ARG A 254 6.98 27.07 8.85
CA ARG A 254 5.65 27.59 9.19
C ARG A 254 5.72 28.27 10.53
N PRO A 255 5.54 29.62 10.65
CA PRO A 255 5.49 30.30 11.94
C PRO A 255 4.35 29.69 12.75
N ALA A 256 4.49 29.72 14.08
CA ALA A 256 3.44 29.37 15.04
C ALA A 256 2.29 30.42 14.99
N LEU A 257 1.78 30.71 13.80
CA LEU A 257 0.62 31.55 13.57
C LEU A 257 -0.62 30.68 13.62
N ALA A 258 -1.18 30.55 14.80
CA ALA A 258 -2.56 30.33 15.19
C ALA A 258 -2.64 29.72 16.58
N ALA A 259 -2.08 30.42 17.57
CA ALA A 259 -2.53 30.34 18.95
C ALA A 259 -2.95 31.74 19.35
N ALA A 260 -4.05 32.21 18.74
CA ALA A 260 -4.82 33.35 19.19
C ALA A 260 -6.30 32.98 19.04
#